data_27ba10b69d52d0436f219b0a5753c9f9
#
_entry.id   27ba10b69d52d0436f219b0a5753c9f9
#
_cell.length_a   1.000
_cell.length_b   1.000
_cell.length_c   1.000
_cell.angle_alpha   90.00
_cell.angle_beta   90.00
_cell.angle_gamma   90.00
#
_symmetry.space_group_name_H-M   'P 1'
#
loop_
_entity.id
_entity.type
_entity.pdbx_description
1 polymer ?
#
loop_
_entity_poly.entity_id
_entity_poly.type
_entity_poly.pdbx_seq_one_letter_code
_entity_poly.pdbx_strand_id
1 'polypeptide(L)'
;MVRAAQPFRFGLTPVFLSSDLELLEALQRYLSAAMGADVQLVLKRTYQEITSQLVSGLLDAAWICGFPFIAYRRELELVAVPIWRGRMTYQSYLIVSAGREASAIDDLRGDIHAFSDPDSNSGYLVTRALLAERGIKAPDFFKRTFFTYGHRNVVRAVAAGLAQSGSVDGYVWEVMTETEAELTRQTVPAWRSDWMGFPPIATAANNAATEGIAKLRKALFAMPGDPVGRDVLGLLRLDGFAKGEPSLFDSIARRVDLVRALG
;
A
#
# COMPACT_ATOMS: atom_id res chain seq x y z
N MET A 1 -7.12 41.25 -7.92
CA MET A 1 -6.67 39.95 -8.49
C MET A 1 -7.04 38.86 -7.49
N VAL A 2 -8.00 38.01 -7.80
CA VAL A 2 -8.32 36.84 -7.00
C VAL A 2 -7.14 35.88 -7.16
N ARG A 3 -6.41 35.61 -6.07
CA ARG A 3 -5.35 34.60 -6.06
C ARG A 3 -6.02 33.27 -6.41
N ALA A 4 -5.64 32.63 -7.53
CA ALA A 4 -6.14 31.31 -7.85
C ALA A 4 -5.93 30.40 -6.62
N ALA A 5 -6.99 29.73 -6.20
CA ALA A 5 -6.89 28.80 -5.09
C ALA A 5 -5.84 27.73 -5.45
N GLN A 6 -4.92 27.46 -4.53
CA GLN A 6 -3.93 26.41 -4.79
C GLN A 6 -4.65 25.05 -4.90
N PRO A 7 -4.24 24.19 -5.82
CA PRO A 7 -4.84 22.86 -5.95
C PRO A 7 -4.64 22.04 -4.69
N PHE A 8 -5.61 21.21 -4.34
CA PHE A 8 -5.47 20.20 -3.30
C PHE A 8 -4.54 19.09 -3.80
N ARG A 9 -3.40 18.89 -3.15
CA ARG A 9 -2.35 17.96 -3.57
C ARG A 9 -2.53 16.62 -2.87
N PHE A 10 -2.94 15.60 -3.63
CA PHE A 10 -3.18 14.25 -3.13
C PHE A 10 -2.11 13.28 -3.61
N GLY A 11 -1.28 12.79 -2.69
CA GLY A 11 -0.19 11.85 -2.96
C GLY A 11 -0.68 10.42 -3.11
N LEU A 12 -0.07 9.67 -4.03
CA LEU A 12 -0.31 8.24 -4.20
C LEU A 12 1.03 7.50 -4.14
N THR A 13 1.17 6.55 -3.20
CA THR A 13 2.31 5.64 -3.23
C THR A 13 2.15 4.63 -4.37
N PRO A 14 3.26 4.09 -4.93
CA PRO A 14 3.20 3.13 -6.03
C PRO A 14 2.71 1.72 -5.62
N VAL A 15 1.85 1.62 -4.58
CA VAL A 15 1.10 0.40 -4.22
C VAL A 15 0.08 0.10 -5.30
N PHE A 16 -0.59 1.16 -5.76
CA PHE A 16 -1.60 1.10 -6.81
C PHE A 16 -0.94 1.17 -8.17
N LEU A 17 -1.65 0.66 -9.16
CA LEU A 17 -1.25 0.63 -10.55
C LEU A 17 -0.98 2.05 -11.07
N SER A 18 0.15 2.64 -10.64
CA SER A 18 0.57 4.01 -11.03
C SER A 18 0.77 4.18 -12.55
N SER A 19 0.65 3.10 -13.29
CA SER A 19 0.63 3.06 -14.76
C SER A 19 -0.77 2.97 -15.36
N ASP A 20 -1.82 2.92 -14.54
CA ASP A 20 -3.21 2.91 -15.01
C ASP A 20 -3.73 4.35 -15.13
N LEU A 21 -3.55 4.92 -16.33
CA LEU A 21 -3.96 6.29 -16.61
C LEU A 21 -5.47 6.48 -16.45
N GLU A 22 -6.28 5.49 -16.83
CA GLU A 22 -7.74 5.55 -16.68
C GLU A 22 -8.16 5.69 -15.23
N LEU A 23 -7.56 4.89 -14.34
CA LEU A 23 -7.81 4.99 -12.89
C LEU A 23 -7.41 6.37 -12.35
N LEU A 24 -6.22 6.86 -12.71
CA LEU A 24 -5.72 8.15 -12.22
C LEU A 24 -6.60 9.31 -12.67
N GLU A 25 -6.99 9.34 -13.94
CA GLU A 25 -7.88 10.37 -14.49
C GLU A 25 -9.28 10.30 -13.88
N ALA A 26 -9.83 9.10 -13.71
CA ALA A 26 -11.14 8.90 -13.08
C ALA A 26 -11.13 9.34 -11.62
N LEU A 27 -10.10 8.95 -10.84
CA LEU A 27 -9.96 9.34 -9.45
C LEU A 27 -9.80 10.85 -9.29
N GLN A 28 -8.94 11.50 -10.09
CA GLN A 28 -8.74 12.93 -10.04
C GLN A 28 -10.03 13.69 -10.39
N ARG A 29 -10.71 13.29 -11.44
CA ARG A 29 -11.98 13.89 -11.87
C ARG A 29 -13.06 13.75 -10.81
N TYR A 30 -13.20 12.55 -10.22
CA TYR A 30 -14.15 12.31 -9.15
C TYR A 30 -13.86 13.20 -7.93
N LEU A 31 -12.63 13.18 -7.43
CA LEU A 31 -12.25 13.95 -6.25
C LEU A 31 -12.43 15.46 -6.48
N SER A 32 -12.04 15.98 -7.65
CA SER A 32 -12.21 17.40 -7.96
C SER A 32 -13.68 17.81 -7.96
N ALA A 33 -14.56 17.01 -8.55
CA ALA A 33 -15.99 17.28 -8.58
C ALA A 33 -16.64 17.17 -7.18
N ALA A 34 -16.34 16.09 -6.45
CA ALA A 34 -16.94 15.84 -5.13
C ALA A 34 -16.45 16.82 -4.04
N MET A 35 -15.22 17.30 -4.14
CA MET A 35 -14.66 18.29 -3.23
C MET A 35 -14.99 19.74 -3.62
N GLY A 36 -15.43 19.99 -4.87
CA GLY A 36 -15.60 21.34 -5.41
C GLY A 36 -14.30 22.15 -5.41
N ALA A 37 -13.18 21.48 -5.69
CA ALA A 37 -11.83 22.05 -5.67
C ALA A 37 -10.96 21.40 -6.76
N ASP A 38 -9.96 22.10 -7.26
CA ASP A 38 -8.95 21.49 -8.12
C ASP A 38 -8.10 20.52 -7.31
N VAL A 39 -8.11 19.23 -7.68
CA VAL A 39 -7.31 18.18 -7.05
C VAL A 39 -6.20 17.76 -7.98
N GLN A 40 -4.96 17.84 -7.51
CA GLN A 40 -3.79 17.38 -8.23
C GLN A 40 -3.27 16.08 -7.62
N LEU A 41 -3.24 15.00 -8.40
CA LEU A 41 -2.60 13.75 -7.99
C LEU A 41 -1.08 13.90 -8.12
N VAL A 42 -0.36 13.49 -7.06
CA VAL A 42 1.10 13.52 -7.00
C VAL A 42 1.61 12.09 -6.88
N LEU A 43 2.31 11.63 -7.93
CA LEU A 43 2.92 10.31 -7.98
C LEU A 43 4.44 10.43 -7.82
N LYS A 44 5.04 9.48 -7.10
CA LYS A 44 6.49 9.35 -6.93
C LYS A 44 6.92 7.90 -7.15
N ARG A 45 8.22 7.70 -7.26
CA ARG A 45 8.80 6.37 -7.53
C ARG A 45 8.88 5.51 -6.29
N THR A 46 9.04 6.11 -5.11
CA THR A 46 9.22 5.42 -3.84
C THR A 46 8.21 5.86 -2.80
N TYR A 47 7.97 5.02 -1.80
CA TYR A 47 7.11 5.34 -0.66
C TYR A 47 7.67 6.48 0.16
N GLN A 48 9.00 6.51 0.32
CA GLN A 48 9.71 7.54 1.06
C GLN A 48 9.46 8.95 0.50
N GLU A 49 9.48 9.11 -0.83
CA GLU A 49 9.25 10.40 -1.48
C GLU A 49 7.86 10.96 -1.18
N ILE A 50 6.81 10.12 -1.24
CA ILE A 50 5.43 10.52 -0.90
C ILE A 50 5.32 10.83 0.60
N THR A 51 5.83 9.94 1.45
CA THR A 51 5.77 10.11 2.91
C THR A 51 6.48 11.38 3.36
N SER A 52 7.67 11.65 2.83
CA SER A 52 8.44 12.86 3.17
C SER A 52 7.70 14.14 2.77
N GLN A 53 7.06 14.15 1.59
CA GLN A 53 6.24 15.30 1.16
C GLN A 53 4.98 15.47 2.02
N LEU A 54 4.36 14.38 2.46
CA LEU A 54 3.20 14.44 3.34
C LEU A 54 3.58 15.00 4.72
N VAL A 55 4.61 14.46 5.35
CA VAL A 55 5.09 14.87 6.68
C VAL A 55 5.57 16.34 6.68
N SER A 56 6.21 16.79 5.59
CA SER A 56 6.66 18.19 5.43
C SER A 56 5.54 19.17 5.04
N GLY A 57 4.29 18.70 4.86
CA GLY A 57 3.15 19.53 4.48
C GLY A 57 3.16 20.00 3.02
N LEU A 58 3.98 19.39 2.16
CA LEU A 58 3.97 19.62 0.72
C LEU A 58 2.82 18.90 0.00
N LEU A 59 2.19 17.95 0.66
CA LEU A 59 0.93 17.30 0.25
C LEU A 59 -0.13 17.59 1.31
N ASP A 60 -1.37 17.80 0.87
CA ASP A 60 -2.50 17.98 1.77
C ASP A 60 -2.93 16.66 2.40
N ALA A 61 -2.95 15.59 1.61
CA ALA A 61 -3.18 14.21 2.04
C ALA A 61 -2.46 13.24 1.11
N ALA A 62 -2.32 11.98 1.55
CA ALA A 62 -1.80 10.93 0.68
C ALA A 62 -2.36 9.55 1.05
N TRP A 63 -2.45 8.68 0.07
CA TRP A 63 -2.67 7.26 0.27
C TRP A 63 -1.32 6.57 0.44
N ILE A 64 -1.02 6.14 1.66
CA ILE A 64 0.30 5.64 2.07
C ILE A 64 0.21 4.23 2.64
N CYS A 65 1.35 3.55 2.75
CA CYS A 65 1.43 2.25 3.40
C CYS A 65 1.28 2.37 4.93
N GLY A 66 0.78 1.30 5.57
CA GLY A 66 0.63 1.25 7.02
C GLY A 66 1.95 1.33 7.79
N PHE A 67 3.07 0.90 7.21
CA PHE A 67 4.38 1.00 7.86
C PHE A 67 4.84 2.46 8.01
N PRO A 68 4.94 3.29 6.99
CA PRO A 68 5.24 4.71 7.18
C PRO A 68 4.18 5.45 8.01
N PHE A 69 2.89 5.09 7.93
CA PHE A 69 1.88 5.65 8.82
C PHE A 69 2.23 5.42 10.30
N ILE A 70 2.65 4.22 10.67
CA ILE A 70 3.08 3.91 12.05
C ILE A 70 4.42 4.57 12.39
N ALA A 71 5.37 4.61 11.44
CA ALA A 71 6.68 5.22 11.67
C ALA A 71 6.57 6.72 12.02
N TYR A 72 5.61 7.41 11.40
CA TYR A 72 5.33 8.84 11.58
C TYR A 72 4.01 9.12 12.30
N ARG A 73 3.56 8.21 13.19
CA ARG A 73 2.25 8.31 13.89
C ARG A 73 2.07 9.55 14.77
N ARG A 74 3.13 10.29 15.06
CA ARG A 74 3.07 11.56 15.81
C ARG A 74 2.84 12.76 14.90
N GLU A 75 3.22 12.63 13.65
CA GLU A 75 3.16 13.67 12.62
C GLU A 75 1.96 13.50 11.69
N LEU A 76 1.34 12.31 11.66
CA LEU A 76 0.27 11.96 10.73
C LEU A 76 -1.04 11.63 11.44
N GLU A 77 -2.15 12.01 10.80
CA GLU A 77 -3.51 11.71 11.21
C GLU A 77 -4.24 10.87 10.15
N LEU A 78 -5.06 9.92 10.62
CA LEU A 78 -5.86 9.04 9.79
C LEU A 78 -7.04 9.78 9.18
N VAL A 79 -7.17 9.78 7.85
CA VAL A 79 -8.31 10.38 7.14
C VAL A 79 -9.37 9.34 6.81
N ALA A 80 -8.98 8.23 6.19
CA ALA A 80 -9.87 7.16 5.76
C ALA A 80 -9.09 5.84 5.58
N VAL A 81 -9.81 4.72 5.65
CA VAL A 81 -9.28 3.39 5.32
C VAL A 81 -10.14 2.77 4.23
N PRO A 82 -9.55 2.19 3.18
CA PRO A 82 -10.29 1.46 2.16
C PRO A 82 -11.01 0.23 2.73
N ILE A 83 -12.12 -0.13 2.11
CA ILE A 83 -12.84 -1.38 2.36
C ILE A 83 -12.63 -2.29 1.16
N TRP A 84 -12.09 -3.47 1.41
CA TRP A 84 -11.88 -4.52 0.43
C TRP A 84 -12.54 -5.82 0.87
N ARG A 85 -13.47 -6.34 0.06
CA ARG A 85 -14.25 -7.56 0.38
C ARG A 85 -14.88 -7.46 1.78
N GLY A 86 -15.50 -6.31 2.07
CA GLY A 86 -16.17 -6.01 3.34
C GLY A 86 -15.26 -5.75 4.54
N ARG A 87 -13.92 -5.62 4.35
CA ARG A 87 -12.94 -5.47 5.44
C ARG A 87 -12.03 -4.28 5.23
N MET A 88 -11.66 -3.60 6.29
CA MET A 88 -10.62 -2.56 6.32
C MET A 88 -9.22 -3.15 6.55
N THR A 89 -9.03 -4.42 6.19
CA THR A 89 -7.80 -5.16 6.43
C THR A 89 -7.38 -5.95 5.20
N TYR A 90 -6.09 -6.26 5.10
CA TYR A 90 -5.47 -7.02 4.03
C TYR A 90 -4.38 -7.95 4.58
N GLN A 91 -3.78 -8.77 3.74
CA GLN A 91 -2.71 -9.68 4.09
C GLN A 91 -1.45 -9.44 3.26
N SER A 92 -0.30 -9.78 3.79
CA SER A 92 0.93 -9.95 3.03
C SER A 92 1.04 -11.39 2.55
N TYR A 93 1.45 -11.58 1.30
CA TYR A 93 1.72 -12.89 0.73
C TYR A 93 3.22 -13.07 0.48
N LEU A 94 3.76 -14.23 0.85
CA LEU A 94 5.02 -14.74 0.31
C LEU A 94 4.68 -15.58 -0.91
N ILE A 95 5.17 -15.19 -2.08
CA ILE A 95 4.90 -15.87 -3.35
C ILE A 95 6.12 -16.60 -3.87
N VAL A 96 5.89 -17.70 -4.55
CA VAL A 96 6.88 -18.51 -5.27
C VAL A 96 6.36 -18.85 -6.67
N SER A 97 7.18 -19.42 -7.53
CA SER A 97 6.72 -19.92 -8.83
C SER A 97 5.69 -21.05 -8.67
N ALA A 98 4.69 -21.13 -9.55
CA ALA A 98 3.57 -22.05 -9.46
C ALA A 98 3.98 -23.54 -9.41
N GLY A 99 5.15 -23.91 -9.93
CA GLY A 99 5.65 -25.27 -9.88
C GLY A 99 6.48 -25.60 -8.64
N ARG A 100 6.61 -24.68 -7.69
CA ARG A 100 7.40 -24.88 -6.47
C ARG A 100 6.50 -25.19 -5.28
N GLU A 101 6.79 -26.26 -4.57
CA GLU A 101 6.18 -26.57 -3.27
C GLU A 101 6.88 -25.73 -2.17
N ALA A 102 6.12 -24.89 -1.50
CA ALA A 102 6.52 -24.11 -0.33
C ALA A 102 5.27 -23.72 0.46
N SER A 103 5.34 -23.73 1.79
CA SER A 103 4.20 -23.46 2.68
C SER A 103 4.55 -22.56 3.87
N ALA A 104 5.83 -22.30 4.08
CA ALA A 104 6.34 -21.50 5.18
C ALA A 104 7.54 -20.66 4.75
N ILE A 105 7.92 -19.68 5.57
CA ILE A 105 9.09 -18.84 5.28
C ILE A 105 10.38 -19.69 5.27
N ASP A 106 10.44 -20.76 6.07
CA ASP A 106 11.62 -21.61 6.17
C ASP A 106 11.95 -22.32 4.85
N ASP A 107 10.96 -22.57 3.99
CA ASP A 107 11.12 -23.14 2.64
C ASP A 107 11.80 -22.16 1.65
N LEU A 108 11.90 -20.89 2.04
CA LEU A 108 12.50 -19.82 1.23
C LEU A 108 13.99 -19.58 1.57
N ARG A 109 14.54 -20.37 2.49
CA ARG A 109 15.95 -20.20 2.90
C ARG A 109 16.90 -20.38 1.71
N GLY A 110 17.83 -19.43 1.56
CA GLY A 110 18.79 -19.43 0.47
C GLY A 110 18.27 -18.92 -0.88
N ASP A 111 17.04 -18.47 -0.94
CA ASP A 111 16.45 -17.88 -2.17
C ASP A 111 17.11 -16.54 -2.54
N ILE A 112 17.03 -16.21 -3.82
CA ILE A 112 17.02 -14.81 -4.25
C ILE A 112 15.59 -14.32 -4.03
N HIS A 113 15.40 -13.34 -3.13
CA HIS A 113 14.08 -12.86 -2.71
C HIS A 113 13.83 -11.42 -3.17
N ALA A 114 12.68 -11.19 -3.78
CA ALA A 114 12.25 -9.87 -4.24
C ALA A 114 11.37 -9.18 -3.20
N PHE A 115 11.75 -7.96 -2.80
CA PHE A 115 10.94 -7.05 -2.01
C PHE A 115 10.33 -5.95 -2.87
N SER A 116 9.20 -5.38 -2.43
CA SER A 116 8.57 -4.28 -3.17
C SER A 116 9.26 -2.94 -2.93
N ASP A 117 9.33 -2.47 -1.68
CA ASP A 117 9.90 -1.17 -1.29
C ASP A 117 10.38 -1.24 0.17
N PRO A 118 11.48 -0.56 0.56
CA PRO A 118 11.96 -0.56 1.94
C PRO A 118 10.95 -0.09 2.99
N ASP A 119 10.01 0.79 2.60
CA ASP A 119 8.95 1.31 3.46
C ASP A 119 7.63 0.54 3.31
N SER A 120 7.63 -0.60 2.62
CA SER A 120 6.44 -1.43 2.47
C SER A 120 6.21 -2.31 3.69
N ASN A 121 4.97 -2.31 4.23
CA ASN A 121 4.57 -3.24 5.27
C ASN A 121 4.53 -4.68 4.72
N SER A 122 3.68 -4.95 3.73
CA SER A 122 3.47 -6.29 3.17
C SER A 122 4.62 -6.78 2.31
N GLY A 123 5.28 -5.87 1.59
CA GLY A 123 6.37 -6.21 0.67
C GLY A 123 7.77 -6.19 1.28
N TYR A 124 7.90 -5.93 2.60
CA TYR A 124 9.19 -5.90 3.28
C TYR A 124 9.09 -6.17 4.79
N LEU A 125 8.39 -5.32 5.55
CA LEU A 125 8.37 -5.36 7.02
C LEU A 125 7.87 -6.71 7.56
N VAL A 126 6.79 -7.27 6.99
CA VAL A 126 6.21 -8.55 7.43
C VAL A 126 7.25 -9.66 7.35
N THR A 127 7.97 -9.77 6.24
CA THR A 127 9.02 -10.79 6.06
C THR A 127 10.17 -10.58 7.04
N ARG A 128 10.59 -9.33 7.24
CA ARG A 128 11.60 -8.99 8.25
C ARG A 128 11.16 -9.39 9.65
N ALA A 129 9.88 -9.17 10.01
CA ALA A 129 9.35 -9.55 11.30
C ALA A 129 9.28 -11.07 11.49
N LEU A 130 8.85 -11.84 10.47
CA LEU A 130 8.88 -13.31 10.50
C LEU A 130 10.27 -13.89 10.76
N LEU A 131 11.30 -13.26 10.19
CA LEU A 131 12.69 -13.65 10.44
C LEU A 131 13.15 -13.19 11.84
N ALA A 132 12.74 -12.00 12.27
CA ALA A 132 13.08 -11.48 13.60
C ALA A 132 12.49 -12.33 14.74
N GLU A 133 11.28 -12.90 14.57
CA GLU A 133 10.70 -13.88 15.49
C GLU A 133 11.58 -15.13 15.68
N ARG A 134 12.44 -15.43 14.72
CA ARG A 134 13.41 -16.53 14.73
C ARG A 134 14.83 -16.09 15.11
N GLY A 135 15.01 -14.80 15.44
CA GLY A 135 16.33 -14.23 15.72
C GLY A 135 17.26 -14.16 14.50
N ILE A 136 16.69 -14.17 13.28
CA ILE A 136 17.44 -14.23 12.02
C ILE A 136 17.33 -12.90 11.28
N LYS A 137 18.43 -12.39 10.74
CA LYS A 137 18.44 -11.24 9.83
C LYS A 137 18.27 -11.69 8.37
N ALA A 138 17.61 -10.87 7.55
CA ALA A 138 17.36 -11.22 6.15
C ALA A 138 18.63 -11.59 5.33
N PRO A 139 19.79 -10.92 5.51
CA PRO A 139 21.02 -11.31 4.84
C PRO A 139 21.57 -12.69 5.24
N ASP A 140 21.22 -13.17 6.42
CA ASP A 140 21.65 -14.48 6.94
C ASP A 140 20.67 -15.61 6.52
N PHE A 141 19.52 -15.23 5.97
CA PHE A 141 18.46 -16.14 5.56
C PHE A 141 18.40 -16.33 4.05
N PHE A 142 18.36 -15.22 3.30
CA PHE A 142 18.30 -15.24 1.85
C PHE A 142 19.71 -15.21 1.25
N LYS A 143 19.91 -15.90 0.13
CA LYS A 143 21.16 -15.80 -0.64
C LYS A 143 21.39 -14.38 -1.14
N ARG A 144 20.32 -13.70 -1.55
CA ARG A 144 20.31 -12.33 -2.05
C ARG A 144 18.91 -11.74 -1.94
N THR A 145 18.84 -10.44 -1.71
CA THR A 145 17.58 -9.68 -1.78
C THR A 145 17.74 -8.47 -2.69
N PHE A 146 16.64 -8.02 -3.28
CA PHE A 146 16.60 -6.76 -4.03
C PHE A 146 15.20 -6.13 -3.96
N PHE A 147 15.13 -4.82 -4.20
CA PHE A 147 13.88 -4.07 -4.24
C PHE A 147 13.45 -3.83 -5.68
N THR A 148 12.16 -3.99 -5.94
CA THR A 148 11.55 -3.84 -7.27
C THR A 148 10.78 -2.52 -7.42
N TYR A 149 10.59 -1.80 -6.31
CA TYR A 149 9.82 -0.56 -6.20
C TYR A 149 8.38 -0.65 -6.73
N GLY A 150 7.73 -1.80 -6.47
CA GLY A 150 6.32 -2.03 -6.77
C GLY A 150 5.93 -3.50 -6.62
N HIS A 151 4.73 -3.75 -6.08
CA HIS A 151 4.23 -5.12 -5.85
C HIS A 151 4.05 -5.90 -7.16
N ARG A 152 3.55 -5.24 -8.20
CA ARG A 152 3.42 -5.84 -9.54
C ARG A 152 4.77 -6.33 -10.10
N ASN A 153 5.84 -5.59 -9.81
CA ASN A 153 7.19 -5.97 -10.24
C ASN A 153 7.75 -7.15 -9.43
N VAL A 154 7.33 -7.33 -8.16
CA VAL A 154 7.66 -8.54 -7.39
C VAL A 154 7.05 -9.76 -8.07
N VAL A 155 5.77 -9.71 -8.44
CA VAL A 155 5.08 -10.80 -9.16
C VAL A 155 5.81 -11.11 -10.47
N ARG A 156 6.17 -10.07 -11.25
CA ARG A 156 6.94 -10.24 -12.51
C ARG A 156 8.31 -10.88 -12.29
N ALA A 157 9.02 -10.47 -11.23
CA ALA A 157 10.35 -11.01 -10.94
C ALA A 157 10.29 -12.50 -10.58
N VAL A 158 9.28 -12.92 -9.81
CA VAL A 158 9.08 -14.33 -9.47
C VAL A 158 8.60 -15.13 -10.69
N ALA A 159 7.61 -14.64 -11.43
CA ALA A 159 7.11 -15.28 -12.63
C ALA A 159 8.19 -15.49 -13.71
N ALA A 160 9.09 -14.52 -13.87
CA ALA A 160 10.22 -14.57 -14.80
C ALA A 160 11.42 -15.38 -14.29
N GLY A 161 11.38 -15.92 -13.07
CA GLY A 161 12.50 -16.66 -12.47
C GLY A 161 13.69 -15.80 -12.07
N LEU A 162 13.56 -14.46 -12.04
CA LEU A 162 14.58 -13.53 -11.55
C LEU A 162 14.74 -13.62 -10.02
N ALA A 163 13.68 -14.00 -9.33
CA ALA A 163 13.65 -14.32 -7.92
C ALA A 163 12.94 -15.67 -7.72
N GLN A 164 13.40 -16.47 -6.73
CA GLN A 164 12.76 -17.72 -6.37
C GLN A 164 11.54 -17.50 -5.48
N SER A 165 11.53 -16.37 -4.76
CA SER A 165 10.42 -15.96 -3.90
C SER A 165 10.27 -14.44 -3.84
N GLY A 166 9.15 -13.96 -3.34
CA GLY A 166 8.92 -12.53 -3.17
C GLY A 166 7.86 -12.21 -2.13
N SER A 167 7.93 -10.99 -1.60
CA SER A 167 6.95 -10.44 -0.65
C SER A 167 6.04 -9.45 -1.37
N VAL A 168 4.73 -9.68 -1.34
CA VAL A 168 3.77 -8.88 -2.09
C VAL A 168 2.55 -8.51 -1.24
N ASP A 169 1.90 -7.42 -1.58
CA ASP A 169 0.59 -7.07 -1.07
C ASP A 169 -0.46 -8.05 -1.63
N GLY A 170 -1.16 -8.73 -0.72
CA GLY A 170 -2.15 -9.73 -1.10
C GLY A 170 -3.31 -9.15 -1.91
N TYR A 171 -3.76 -7.94 -1.57
CA TYR A 171 -4.77 -7.26 -2.39
C TYR A 171 -4.26 -7.01 -3.82
N VAL A 172 -3.03 -6.52 -3.99
CA VAL A 172 -2.46 -6.31 -5.33
C VAL A 172 -2.35 -7.62 -6.09
N TRP A 173 -1.87 -8.70 -5.45
CA TRP A 173 -1.78 -10.02 -6.08
C TRP A 173 -3.15 -10.55 -6.51
N GLU A 174 -4.17 -10.42 -5.66
CA GLU A 174 -5.55 -10.84 -5.95
C GLU A 174 -6.16 -10.02 -7.11
N VAL A 175 -5.96 -8.69 -7.14
CA VAL A 175 -6.41 -7.85 -8.27
C VAL A 175 -5.71 -8.27 -9.56
N MET A 176 -4.41 -8.57 -9.51
CA MET A 176 -3.67 -9.04 -10.68
C MET A 176 -4.16 -10.41 -11.19
N THR A 177 -4.78 -11.25 -10.35
CA THR A 177 -5.38 -12.50 -10.86
C THR A 177 -6.53 -12.25 -11.85
N GLU A 178 -7.18 -11.09 -11.74
CA GLU A 178 -8.24 -10.67 -12.65
C GLU A 178 -7.70 -9.89 -13.86
N THR A 179 -6.73 -9.00 -13.63
CA THR A 179 -6.25 -8.05 -14.65
C THR A 179 -5.03 -8.53 -15.44
N GLU A 180 -4.23 -9.44 -14.86
CA GLU A 180 -3.00 -9.98 -15.46
C GLU A 180 -2.89 -11.50 -15.19
N ALA A 181 -3.98 -12.23 -15.45
CA ALA A 181 -4.12 -13.64 -15.13
C ALA A 181 -2.99 -14.53 -15.66
N GLU A 182 -2.48 -14.26 -16.87
CA GLU A 182 -1.36 -15.01 -17.46
C GLU A 182 -0.08 -14.90 -16.65
N LEU A 183 0.17 -13.72 -16.09
CA LEU A 183 1.34 -13.47 -15.25
C LEU A 183 1.16 -14.11 -13.86
N THR A 184 0.02 -13.87 -13.21
CA THR A 184 -0.21 -14.35 -11.85
C THR A 184 -0.32 -15.86 -11.77
N ARG A 185 -0.83 -16.56 -12.81
CA ARG A 185 -0.83 -18.04 -12.87
C ARG A 185 0.56 -18.68 -12.80
N GLN A 186 1.63 -17.91 -13.06
CA GLN A 186 3.00 -18.38 -12.91
C GLN A 186 3.52 -18.29 -11.47
N THR A 187 2.72 -17.76 -10.56
CA THR A 187 3.06 -17.59 -9.14
C THR A 187 1.96 -18.12 -8.24
N VAL A 188 2.32 -18.58 -7.04
CA VAL A 188 1.38 -19.00 -6.02
C VAL A 188 1.77 -18.44 -4.66
N PRO A 189 0.80 -18.07 -3.80
CA PRO A 189 1.07 -17.75 -2.41
C PRO A 189 1.51 -19.00 -1.64
N ALA A 190 2.76 -19.04 -1.20
CA ALA A 190 3.30 -20.08 -0.31
C ALA A 190 2.86 -19.83 1.14
N TRP A 191 2.67 -18.57 1.52
CA TRP A 191 2.27 -18.20 2.87
C TRP A 191 1.48 -16.89 2.87
N ARG A 192 0.57 -16.73 3.84
CA ARG A 192 -0.22 -15.53 4.06
C ARG A 192 -0.10 -15.08 5.51
N SER A 193 0.02 -13.79 5.72
CA SER A 193 0.03 -13.20 7.06
C SER A 193 -1.35 -13.21 7.72
N ASP A 194 -1.39 -12.90 9.01
CA ASP A 194 -2.60 -12.40 9.66
C ASP A 194 -3.11 -11.12 8.97
N TRP A 195 -4.38 -10.80 9.22
CA TRP A 195 -5.02 -9.60 8.71
C TRP A 195 -4.44 -8.35 9.39
N MET A 196 -4.11 -7.34 8.61
CA MET A 196 -3.51 -6.07 9.02
C MET A 196 -4.32 -4.91 8.47
N GLY A 197 -4.28 -3.74 9.12
CA GLY A 197 -4.94 -2.52 8.61
C GLY A 197 -4.54 -2.22 7.17
N PHE A 198 -5.54 -2.02 6.33
CA PHE A 198 -5.33 -1.70 4.91
C PHE A 198 -4.54 -0.38 4.78
N PRO A 199 -3.70 -0.19 3.75
CA PRO A 199 -2.98 1.06 3.51
C PRO A 199 -3.90 2.28 3.61
N PRO A 200 -3.66 3.22 4.57
CA PRO A 200 -4.60 4.29 4.88
C PRO A 200 -4.42 5.51 3.98
N ILE A 201 -5.46 6.34 3.91
CA ILE A 201 -5.32 7.73 3.54
C ILE A 201 -5.01 8.52 4.81
N ALA A 202 -3.93 9.29 4.78
CA ALA A 202 -3.45 10.08 5.90
C ALA A 202 -3.17 11.54 5.49
N THR A 203 -3.09 12.41 6.47
CA THR A 203 -2.70 13.81 6.35
C THR A 203 -1.69 14.18 7.43
N ALA A 204 -0.96 15.26 7.27
CA ALA A 204 -0.16 15.81 8.35
C ALA A 204 -1.06 16.28 9.51
N ALA A 205 -0.66 16.04 10.76
CA ALA A 205 -1.48 16.34 11.94
C ALA A 205 -1.95 17.79 12.01
N ASN A 206 -1.11 18.75 11.59
CA ASN A 206 -1.47 20.15 11.51
C ASN A 206 -2.51 20.50 10.43
N ASN A 207 -2.74 19.61 9.44
CA ASN A 207 -3.73 19.78 8.39
C ASN A 207 -5.06 19.07 8.68
N ALA A 208 -5.13 18.21 9.69
CA ALA A 208 -6.25 17.30 9.94
C ALA A 208 -7.61 18.00 10.13
N ALA A 209 -7.60 19.22 10.67
CA ALA A 209 -8.78 20.05 10.92
C ALA A 209 -9.15 20.99 9.75
N THR A 210 -8.42 20.98 8.63
CA THR A 210 -8.70 21.86 7.50
C THR A 210 -9.99 21.47 6.76
N GLU A 211 -10.61 22.48 6.12
CA GLU A 211 -11.80 22.25 5.28
C GLU A 211 -11.51 21.29 4.11
N GLY A 212 -10.30 21.36 3.54
CA GLY A 212 -9.87 20.47 2.46
C GLY A 212 -9.89 18.99 2.88
N ILE A 213 -9.39 18.67 4.08
CA ILE A 213 -9.42 17.30 4.61
C ILE A 213 -10.85 16.85 4.94
N ALA A 214 -11.69 17.74 5.48
CA ALA A 214 -13.11 17.43 5.71
C ALA A 214 -13.84 17.11 4.39
N LYS A 215 -13.60 17.89 3.34
CA LYS A 215 -14.14 17.65 1.99
C LYS A 215 -13.61 16.33 1.39
N LEU A 216 -12.31 16.05 1.49
CA LEU A 216 -11.74 14.77 1.04
C LEU A 216 -12.41 13.58 1.73
N ARG A 217 -12.52 13.62 3.06
CA ARG A 217 -13.18 12.55 3.83
C ARG A 217 -14.62 12.33 3.38
N LYS A 218 -15.38 13.42 3.22
CA LYS A 218 -16.77 13.37 2.73
C LYS A 218 -16.84 12.77 1.33
N ALA A 219 -15.96 13.18 0.41
CA ALA A 219 -15.88 12.67 -0.95
C ALA A 219 -15.61 11.16 -0.96
N LEU A 220 -14.60 10.69 -0.19
CA LEU A 220 -14.25 9.27 -0.11
C LEU A 220 -15.41 8.41 0.44
N PHE A 221 -16.09 8.87 1.48
CA PHE A 221 -17.21 8.12 2.06
C PHE A 221 -18.45 8.13 1.17
N ALA A 222 -18.61 9.13 0.31
CA ALA A 222 -19.72 9.22 -0.63
C ALA A 222 -19.53 8.39 -1.92
N MET A 223 -18.31 7.89 -2.21
CA MET A 223 -18.00 7.17 -3.45
C MET A 223 -19.00 6.05 -3.80
N PRO A 224 -19.44 5.17 -2.88
CA PRO A 224 -20.37 4.10 -3.21
C PRO A 224 -21.76 4.60 -3.66
N GLY A 225 -22.16 5.80 -3.25
CA GLY A 225 -23.44 6.44 -3.62
C GLY A 225 -23.39 7.23 -4.93
N ASP A 226 -22.19 7.52 -5.45
CA ASP A 226 -21.96 8.32 -6.65
C ASP A 226 -21.66 7.43 -7.87
N PRO A 227 -22.26 7.64 -9.05
CA PRO A 227 -21.96 6.83 -10.23
C PRO A 227 -20.49 6.82 -10.62
N VAL A 228 -19.86 8.00 -10.70
CA VAL A 228 -18.42 8.13 -11.06
C VAL A 228 -17.55 7.54 -9.93
N GLY A 229 -17.96 7.75 -8.67
CA GLY A 229 -17.30 7.13 -7.52
C GLY A 229 -17.31 5.60 -7.59
N ARG A 230 -18.45 4.99 -7.98
CA ARG A 230 -18.53 3.53 -8.19
C ARG A 230 -17.62 3.03 -9.31
N ASP A 231 -17.51 3.79 -10.39
CA ASP A 231 -16.58 3.43 -11.49
C ASP A 231 -15.13 3.40 -10.99
N VAL A 232 -14.71 4.42 -10.22
CA VAL A 232 -13.39 4.45 -9.58
C VAL A 232 -13.20 3.27 -8.62
N LEU A 233 -14.19 2.97 -7.76
CA LEU A 233 -14.15 1.82 -6.86
C LEU A 233 -14.04 0.50 -7.62
N GLY A 234 -14.76 0.37 -8.75
CA GLY A 234 -14.67 -0.77 -9.65
C GLY A 234 -13.27 -0.98 -10.22
N LEU A 235 -12.60 0.09 -10.68
CA LEU A 235 -11.21 0.03 -11.14
C LEU A 235 -10.25 -0.37 -10.01
N LEU A 236 -10.48 0.14 -8.80
CA LEU A 236 -9.71 -0.20 -7.60
C LEU A 236 -10.06 -1.58 -7.00
N ARG A 237 -11.15 -2.23 -7.42
CA ARG A 237 -11.69 -3.44 -6.76
C ARG A 237 -11.97 -3.24 -5.26
N LEU A 238 -12.40 -2.03 -4.88
CA LEU A 238 -12.74 -1.68 -3.50
C LEU A 238 -14.25 -1.50 -3.34
N ASP A 239 -14.75 -1.73 -2.13
CA ASP A 239 -16.15 -1.53 -1.78
C ASP A 239 -16.44 -0.08 -1.38
N GLY A 240 -15.41 0.67 -0.99
CA GLY A 240 -15.51 2.05 -0.53
C GLY A 240 -14.40 2.42 0.45
N PHE A 241 -14.67 3.49 1.20
CA PHE A 241 -13.78 3.99 2.27
C PHE A 241 -14.61 4.23 3.53
N ALA A 242 -13.99 4.03 4.69
CA ALA A 242 -14.62 4.28 5.97
C ALA A 242 -13.68 4.97 6.96
N LYS A 243 -14.27 5.47 8.07
CA LYS A 243 -13.49 5.91 9.22
C LYS A 243 -12.81 4.68 9.84
N GLY A 244 -11.49 4.68 9.86
CA GLY A 244 -10.71 3.69 10.58
C GLY A 244 -10.38 4.13 12.01
N GLU A 245 -10.00 3.16 12.84
CA GLU A 245 -9.43 3.42 14.16
C GLU A 245 -7.91 3.13 14.13
N PRO A 246 -7.08 3.90 14.86
CA PRO A 246 -5.63 3.68 14.89
C PRO A 246 -5.22 2.27 15.29
N SER A 247 -6.02 1.58 16.09
CA SER A 247 -5.79 0.19 16.53
C SER A 247 -5.74 -0.84 15.38
N LEU A 248 -6.30 -0.52 14.21
CA LEU A 248 -6.16 -1.33 12.99
C LEU A 248 -4.68 -1.58 12.62
N PHE A 249 -3.79 -0.68 13.03
CA PHE A 249 -2.37 -0.72 12.68
C PHE A 249 -1.47 -1.25 13.82
N ASP A 250 -2.03 -1.69 14.94
CA ASP A 250 -1.26 -2.18 16.11
C ASP A 250 -0.38 -3.39 15.77
N SER A 251 -0.86 -4.27 14.88
CA SER A 251 -0.07 -5.41 14.42
C SER A 251 1.16 -4.98 13.60
N ILE A 252 1.06 -3.87 12.88
CA ILE A 252 2.18 -3.29 12.14
C ILE A 252 3.16 -2.64 13.12
N ALA A 253 2.67 -1.91 14.13
CA ALA A 253 3.50 -1.30 15.17
C ALA A 253 4.35 -2.37 15.90
N ARG A 254 3.73 -3.48 16.31
CA ARG A 254 4.46 -4.60 16.94
C ARG A 254 5.57 -5.16 16.05
N ARG A 255 5.34 -5.28 14.75
CA ARG A 255 6.37 -5.74 13.78
C ARG A 255 7.52 -4.75 13.64
N VAL A 256 7.22 -3.46 13.64
CA VAL A 256 8.25 -2.40 13.64
C VAL A 256 9.15 -2.53 14.88
N ASP A 257 8.55 -2.69 16.06
CA ASP A 257 9.30 -2.81 17.31
C ASP A 257 10.15 -4.10 17.32
N LEU A 258 9.59 -5.21 16.86
CA LEU A 258 10.31 -6.49 16.77
C LEU A 258 11.53 -6.41 15.83
N VAL A 259 11.36 -5.81 14.66
CA VAL A 259 12.46 -5.66 13.68
C VAL A 259 13.55 -4.71 14.21
N ARG A 260 13.15 -3.63 14.90
CA ARG A 260 14.10 -2.71 15.55
C ARG A 260 14.89 -3.37 16.67
N ALA A 261 14.27 -4.25 17.44
CA ALA A 261 14.94 -4.98 18.54
C ALA A 261 16.02 -5.96 18.04
N LEU A 262 15.90 -6.46 16.82
CA LEU A 262 16.90 -7.34 16.22
C LEU A 262 18.12 -6.58 15.63
N GLY A 263 17.98 -5.29 15.34
CA GLY A 263 19.04 -4.41 14.79
C GLY A 263 19.05 -4.44 13.26
#